data_08bc4309b19867eac753842c26f33ca3
#
_entry.id   08bc4309b19867eac753842c26f33ca3
#
_cell.length_a   1.000
_cell.length_b   1.000
_cell.length_c   1.000
_cell.angle_alpha   90.00
_cell.angle_beta   90.00
_cell.angle_gamma   90.00
#
_symmetry.space_group_name_H-M   'P 1'
#
loop_
_entity.id
_entity.type
_entity.pdbx_description
1 polymer ?
#
loop_
_entity_poly.entity_id
_entity_poly.type
_entity_poly.pdbx_seq_one_letter_code
_entity_poly.pdbx_strand_id
1 'polypeptide(L)'
;MDLFVKNERKSRWQFDFHGRAGEYFIICLTNVILCIITLGIYSPWAMVRSRRYIYEHMELNGARFGYHATGLAIFLSWFCFFCYIVAISFVESIPELELVLLLAFFLVLPVFMVKSIKYNAMMTTLNNVRFNFHSSLGRAWWVMMGLPIVLYILLAIVILPIMNIPGEDSYGIGAIITKAALVFAIILVGVGVIAGIVYAKWISLVGEGGQFGVHRFSVAVSVKQCIKVCLLSMLIIVPFLAVIAWLFSDIFGAIMLANMSGRMSDELLSMLILNHSGQIAVCYLLYFAAILLSTGYMWMGLRNHFMNNLTLANGGIRFHSGIAFHALVAQWVLIAVVSSITLGLAYPLMKMRYLRFLAANTWVDGDLDTLELTDHDEQPETGPIAVLSRGMMPQIPFI
;
A
#
# COMPACT_ATOMS: atom_id res chain seq x y z
N MET A 1 31.27 -1.19 48.82
CA MET A 1 29.91 -0.82 48.39
C MET A 1 29.92 -0.73 46.88
N ASP A 2 29.96 -1.90 46.26
CA ASP A 2 30.14 -2.04 44.82
C ASP A 2 28.79 -1.89 44.13
N LEU A 3 28.64 -0.78 43.46
CA LEU A 3 27.52 -0.55 42.53
C LEU A 3 27.77 -1.45 41.31
N PHE A 4 27.19 -2.66 41.31
CA PHE A 4 27.03 -3.46 40.13
C PHE A 4 26.13 -2.70 39.13
N VAL A 5 26.75 -1.93 38.26
CA VAL A 5 26.10 -1.49 37.01
C VAL A 5 25.88 -2.75 36.20
N LYS A 6 24.67 -3.32 36.34
CA LYS A 6 24.17 -4.40 35.50
C LYS A 6 24.12 -3.84 34.07
N ASN A 7 25.17 -4.11 33.31
CA ASN A 7 25.25 -3.76 31.91
C ASN A 7 24.16 -4.60 31.21
N GLU A 8 22.95 -4.06 31.09
CA GLU A 8 21.87 -4.69 30.33
C GLU A 8 22.36 -4.80 28.88
N ARG A 9 22.91 -5.95 28.53
CA ARG A 9 23.09 -6.33 27.14
C ARG A 9 21.71 -6.37 26.52
N LYS A 10 21.30 -5.30 25.86
CA LYS A 10 20.12 -5.30 25.02
C LYS A 10 20.32 -6.39 23.96
N SER A 11 19.65 -7.51 24.15
CA SER A 11 19.65 -8.58 23.16
C SER A 11 19.00 -8.07 21.88
N ARG A 12 19.73 -8.18 20.77
CA ARG A 12 19.23 -7.80 19.45
C ARG A 12 18.87 -9.06 18.70
N TRP A 13 17.62 -9.15 18.24
CA TRP A 13 17.09 -10.28 17.50
C TRP A 13 16.72 -9.83 16.08
N GLN A 14 17.20 -10.53 15.08
CA GLN A 14 16.88 -10.30 13.68
C GLN A 14 15.72 -11.20 13.28
N PHE A 15 14.89 -10.72 12.35
CA PHE A 15 13.96 -11.60 11.66
C PHE A 15 14.70 -12.46 10.65
N ASP A 16 14.42 -13.76 10.66
CA ASP A 16 14.98 -14.70 9.69
C ASP A 16 13.87 -15.32 8.85
N PHE A 17 14.15 -15.51 7.55
CA PHE A 17 13.20 -16.10 6.62
C PHE A 17 13.82 -17.34 5.96
N HIS A 18 13.29 -18.51 6.29
CA HIS A 18 13.78 -19.83 5.86
C HIS A 18 13.03 -20.42 4.66
N GLY A 19 12.09 -19.68 4.05
CA GLY A 19 11.32 -20.15 2.91
C GLY A 19 12.20 -20.52 1.70
N ARG A 20 11.96 -21.67 1.10
CA ARG A 20 12.66 -22.16 -0.10
C ARG A 20 11.93 -21.72 -1.36
N ALA A 21 12.67 -21.11 -2.28
CA ALA A 21 12.10 -20.57 -3.51
C ALA A 21 11.42 -21.66 -4.38
N GLY A 22 12.02 -22.85 -4.49
CA GLY A 22 11.46 -23.97 -5.26
C GLY A 22 10.16 -24.52 -4.67
N GLU A 23 10.08 -24.68 -3.35
CA GLU A 23 8.86 -25.16 -2.66
C GLU A 23 7.71 -24.14 -2.87
N TYR A 24 8.01 -22.86 -2.68
CA TYR A 24 7.00 -21.81 -2.88
C TYR A 24 6.57 -21.70 -4.35
N PHE A 25 7.49 -21.93 -5.30
CA PHE A 25 7.16 -21.97 -6.72
C PHE A 25 6.14 -23.07 -7.04
N ILE A 26 6.36 -24.28 -6.51
CA ILE A 26 5.43 -25.41 -6.69
C ILE A 26 4.05 -25.08 -6.08
N ILE A 27 4.01 -24.45 -4.91
CA ILE A 27 2.77 -24.00 -4.28
C ILE A 27 2.04 -23.01 -5.20
N CYS A 28 2.74 -22.00 -5.71
CA CYS A 28 2.15 -21.02 -6.60
C CYS A 28 1.68 -21.62 -7.92
N LEU A 29 2.48 -22.50 -8.53
CA LEU A 29 2.10 -23.19 -9.77
C LEU A 29 0.85 -24.05 -9.58
N THR A 30 0.80 -24.84 -8.52
CA THR A 30 -0.39 -25.64 -8.16
C THR A 30 -1.60 -24.74 -7.95
N ASN A 31 -1.43 -23.62 -7.25
CA ASN A 31 -2.50 -22.65 -7.00
C ASN A 31 -3.03 -22.05 -8.32
N VAL A 32 -2.15 -21.69 -9.25
CA VAL A 32 -2.53 -21.14 -10.56
C VAL A 32 -3.33 -22.18 -11.35
N ILE A 33 -2.86 -23.41 -11.42
CA ILE A 33 -3.56 -24.51 -12.13
C ILE A 33 -4.96 -24.72 -11.55
N LEU A 34 -5.06 -24.80 -10.21
CA LEU A 34 -6.36 -24.98 -9.55
C LEU A 34 -7.28 -23.77 -9.75
N CYS A 35 -6.74 -22.55 -9.74
CA CYS A 35 -7.54 -21.35 -10.04
C CYS A 35 -8.05 -21.36 -11.49
N ILE A 36 -7.25 -21.79 -12.46
CA ILE A 36 -7.70 -21.91 -13.87
C ILE A 36 -8.80 -22.95 -14.00
N ILE A 37 -8.61 -24.16 -13.45
CA ILE A 37 -9.58 -25.26 -13.52
C ILE A 37 -10.91 -24.88 -12.84
N THR A 38 -10.86 -24.13 -11.75
CA THR A 38 -12.05 -23.71 -10.98
C THR A 38 -12.60 -22.35 -11.39
N LEU A 39 -12.14 -21.77 -12.52
CA LEU A 39 -12.51 -20.42 -12.99
C LEU A 39 -12.39 -19.35 -11.89
N GLY A 40 -11.32 -19.45 -11.06
CA GLY A 40 -11.01 -18.49 -10.01
C GLY A 40 -11.65 -18.80 -8.63
N ILE A 41 -12.57 -19.74 -8.52
CA ILE A 41 -13.23 -20.09 -7.25
C ILE A 41 -12.20 -20.53 -6.20
N TYR A 42 -11.11 -21.19 -6.59
CA TYR A 42 -10.05 -21.63 -5.68
C TYR A 42 -9.17 -20.50 -5.11
N SER A 43 -9.25 -19.29 -5.63
CA SER A 43 -8.36 -18.17 -5.25
C SER A 43 -8.26 -17.90 -3.74
N PRO A 44 -9.33 -17.98 -2.91
CA PRO A 44 -9.25 -17.81 -1.46
C PRO A 44 -8.36 -18.87 -0.78
N TRP A 45 -8.44 -20.12 -1.20
CA TRP A 45 -7.59 -21.21 -0.66
C TRP A 45 -6.14 -21.04 -1.11
N ALA A 46 -5.92 -20.65 -2.37
CA ALA A 46 -4.59 -20.33 -2.89
C ALA A 46 -3.90 -19.22 -2.08
N MET A 47 -4.66 -18.17 -1.75
CA MET A 47 -4.16 -17.05 -0.95
C MET A 47 -3.78 -17.48 0.48
N VAL A 48 -4.66 -18.24 1.15
CA VAL A 48 -4.39 -18.76 2.50
C VAL A 48 -3.17 -19.67 2.48
N ARG A 49 -3.07 -20.60 1.52
CA ARG A 49 -1.94 -21.52 1.39
C ARG A 49 -0.62 -20.77 1.19
N SER A 50 -0.60 -19.76 0.34
CA SER A 50 0.58 -18.92 0.10
C SER A 50 0.98 -18.11 1.33
N ARG A 51 0.02 -17.53 2.06
CA ARG A 51 0.29 -16.80 3.31
C ARG A 51 0.81 -17.72 4.40
N ARG A 52 0.15 -18.87 4.60
CA ARG A 52 0.57 -19.86 5.60
C ARG A 52 2.03 -20.27 5.40
N TYR A 53 2.42 -20.59 4.16
CA TYR A 53 3.81 -20.91 3.85
C TYR A 53 4.78 -19.78 4.25
N ILE A 54 4.45 -18.53 3.96
CA ILE A 54 5.31 -17.39 4.28
C ILE A 54 5.44 -17.21 5.80
N TYR A 55 4.34 -17.28 6.54
CA TYR A 55 4.35 -17.09 7.99
C TYR A 55 5.11 -18.23 8.71
N GLU A 56 4.85 -19.48 8.34
CA GLU A 56 5.53 -20.66 8.95
C GLU A 56 7.04 -20.69 8.70
N HIS A 57 7.53 -19.93 7.71
CA HIS A 57 8.96 -19.81 7.41
C HIS A 57 9.57 -18.49 7.87
N MET A 58 8.80 -17.62 8.52
CA MET A 58 9.30 -16.43 9.19
C MET A 58 9.58 -16.77 10.65
N GLU A 59 10.75 -16.39 11.14
CA GLU A 59 11.23 -16.72 12.48
C GLU A 59 11.75 -15.48 13.20
N LEU A 60 11.51 -15.41 14.50
CA LEU A 60 12.06 -14.40 15.40
C LEU A 60 12.51 -15.12 16.70
N ASN A 61 13.78 -15.03 17.04
CA ASN A 61 14.35 -15.68 18.23
C ASN A 61 14.00 -17.19 18.36
N GLY A 62 14.10 -17.95 17.25
CA GLY A 62 13.77 -19.37 17.25
C GLY A 62 12.27 -19.70 17.21
N ALA A 63 11.39 -18.71 17.40
CA ALA A 63 9.95 -18.88 17.32
C ALA A 63 9.43 -18.59 15.92
N ARG A 64 8.62 -19.49 15.35
CA ARG A 64 8.00 -19.34 14.03
C ARG A 64 6.63 -18.74 14.15
N PHE A 65 6.28 -17.92 13.14
CA PHE A 65 4.93 -17.43 13.00
C PHE A 65 4.00 -18.55 12.49
N GLY A 66 2.73 -18.49 12.89
CA GLY A 66 1.66 -19.34 12.38
C GLY A 66 0.57 -18.50 11.72
N TYR A 67 -0.17 -19.08 10.77
CA TYR A 67 -1.33 -18.46 10.14
C TYR A 67 -2.49 -19.44 10.04
N HIS A 68 -3.59 -19.17 10.74
CA HIS A 68 -4.69 -20.11 10.99
C HIS A 68 -5.99 -19.77 10.23
N ALA A 69 -5.98 -18.79 9.34
CA ALA A 69 -7.15 -18.49 8.53
C ALA A 69 -7.54 -19.67 7.61
N THR A 70 -8.82 -19.76 7.28
CA THR A 70 -9.37 -20.77 6.39
C THR A 70 -9.81 -20.18 5.06
N GLY A 71 -9.59 -20.91 3.97
CA GLY A 71 -10.01 -20.48 2.64
C GLY A 71 -11.52 -20.29 2.52
N LEU A 72 -12.32 -21.10 3.23
CA LEU A 72 -13.78 -20.99 3.24
C LEU A 72 -14.25 -19.65 3.84
N ALA A 73 -13.60 -19.19 4.93
CA ALA A 73 -13.97 -17.91 5.55
C ALA A 73 -13.74 -16.72 4.60
N ILE A 74 -12.71 -16.78 3.77
CA ILE A 74 -12.41 -15.77 2.77
C ILE A 74 -13.34 -15.90 1.57
N PHE A 75 -13.59 -17.14 1.13
CA PHE A 75 -14.52 -17.41 0.04
C PHE A 75 -15.92 -16.85 0.30
N LEU A 76 -16.47 -17.06 1.49
CA LEU A 76 -17.78 -16.52 1.87
C LEU A 76 -17.83 -14.99 1.75
N SER A 77 -16.78 -14.32 2.20
CA SER A 77 -16.66 -12.86 2.03
C SER A 77 -16.65 -12.45 0.55
N TRP A 78 -15.82 -13.10 -0.27
CA TRP A 78 -15.71 -12.80 -1.70
C TRP A 78 -17.00 -13.11 -2.46
N PHE A 79 -17.66 -14.20 -2.09
CA PHE A 79 -18.96 -14.56 -2.67
C PHE A 79 -20.04 -13.51 -2.39
N CYS A 80 -20.10 -13.01 -1.17
CA CYS A 80 -21.01 -11.92 -0.83
C CYS A 80 -20.68 -10.61 -1.58
N PHE A 81 -19.39 -10.28 -1.75
CA PHE A 81 -18.97 -9.15 -2.59
C PHE A 81 -19.36 -9.34 -4.05
N PHE A 82 -19.17 -10.54 -4.58
CA PHE A 82 -19.61 -10.87 -5.93
C PHE A 82 -21.13 -10.69 -6.09
N CYS A 83 -21.93 -11.22 -5.15
CA CYS A 83 -23.39 -11.02 -5.15
C CYS A 83 -23.76 -9.53 -5.08
N TYR A 84 -23.01 -8.72 -4.31
CA TYR A 84 -23.23 -7.28 -4.23
C TYR A 84 -22.93 -6.58 -5.56
N ILE A 85 -21.83 -6.91 -6.24
CA ILE A 85 -21.49 -6.38 -7.57
C ILE A 85 -22.57 -6.75 -8.59
N VAL A 86 -22.98 -8.01 -8.59
CA VAL A 86 -24.07 -8.47 -9.47
C VAL A 86 -25.37 -7.72 -9.19
N ALA A 87 -25.71 -7.50 -7.93
CA ALA A 87 -26.91 -6.72 -7.56
C ALA A 87 -26.85 -5.28 -8.08
N ILE A 88 -25.68 -4.62 -8.01
CA ILE A 88 -25.50 -3.27 -8.58
C ILE A 88 -25.69 -3.29 -10.09
N SER A 89 -25.14 -4.28 -10.81
CA SER A 89 -25.30 -4.39 -12.28
C SER A 89 -26.77 -4.49 -12.73
N PHE A 90 -27.65 -5.05 -11.89
CA PHE A 90 -29.11 -5.07 -12.18
C PHE A 90 -29.78 -3.71 -11.95
N VAL A 91 -29.16 -2.80 -11.22
CA VAL A 91 -29.69 -1.49 -10.87
C VAL A 91 -29.16 -0.39 -11.79
N GLU A 92 -28.28 -0.71 -12.75
CA GLU A 92 -27.66 0.23 -13.70
C GLU A 92 -28.70 1.09 -14.45
N SER A 93 -29.94 0.59 -14.62
CA SER A 93 -31.04 1.34 -15.23
C SER A 93 -31.66 2.42 -14.32
N ILE A 94 -31.28 2.50 -13.03
CA ILE A 94 -31.77 3.45 -12.04
C ILE A 94 -30.56 4.16 -11.39
N PRO A 95 -30.01 5.24 -12.03
CA PRO A 95 -28.75 5.86 -11.60
C PRO A 95 -28.76 6.36 -10.16
N GLU A 96 -29.91 6.81 -9.64
CA GLU A 96 -30.05 7.30 -8.28
C GLU A 96 -29.85 6.16 -7.26
N LEU A 97 -30.39 4.97 -7.55
CA LEU A 97 -30.24 3.81 -6.68
C LEU A 97 -28.83 3.23 -6.73
N GLU A 98 -28.21 3.19 -7.91
CA GLU A 98 -26.82 2.81 -8.09
C GLU A 98 -25.90 3.71 -7.26
N LEU A 99 -26.07 5.03 -7.36
CA LEU A 99 -25.29 6.00 -6.59
C LEU A 99 -25.45 5.79 -5.08
N VAL A 100 -26.69 5.58 -4.60
CA VAL A 100 -26.96 5.31 -3.17
C VAL A 100 -26.25 4.04 -2.70
N LEU A 101 -26.28 2.96 -3.47
CA LEU A 101 -25.59 1.71 -3.14
C LEU A 101 -24.07 1.92 -3.10
N LEU A 102 -23.48 2.59 -4.08
CA LEU A 102 -22.07 2.90 -4.10
C LEU A 102 -21.64 3.76 -2.90
N LEU A 103 -22.40 4.81 -2.57
CA LEU A 103 -22.14 5.65 -1.41
C LEU A 103 -22.26 4.86 -0.09
N ALA A 104 -23.26 3.99 0.03
CA ALA A 104 -23.41 3.11 1.20
C ALA A 104 -22.20 2.17 1.36
N PHE A 105 -21.70 1.59 0.25
CA PHE A 105 -20.51 0.77 0.27
C PHE A 105 -19.26 1.53 0.74
N PHE A 106 -19.01 2.72 0.18
CA PHE A 106 -17.90 3.56 0.59
C PHE A 106 -17.99 3.95 2.07
N LEU A 107 -19.19 4.24 2.58
CA LEU A 107 -19.40 4.59 3.98
C LEU A 107 -19.04 3.45 4.94
N VAL A 108 -19.33 2.20 4.54
CA VAL A 108 -19.07 1.00 5.37
C VAL A 108 -17.63 0.48 5.22
N LEU A 109 -16.91 0.87 4.17
CA LEU A 109 -15.57 0.39 3.86
C LEU A 109 -14.56 0.50 5.03
N PRO A 110 -14.49 1.61 5.81
CA PRO A 110 -13.59 1.69 6.96
C PRO A 110 -13.89 0.65 8.05
N VAL A 111 -15.17 0.31 8.23
CA VAL A 111 -15.59 -0.74 9.18
C VAL A 111 -15.07 -2.10 8.74
N PHE A 112 -15.21 -2.42 7.45
CA PHE A 112 -14.68 -3.65 6.87
C PHE A 112 -13.15 -3.72 7.01
N MET A 113 -12.43 -2.63 6.78
CA MET A 113 -10.98 -2.59 6.92
C MET A 113 -10.53 -2.88 8.35
N VAL A 114 -11.12 -2.24 9.37
CA VAL A 114 -10.79 -2.49 10.78
C VAL A 114 -11.06 -3.93 11.17
N LYS A 115 -12.24 -4.46 10.80
CA LYS A 115 -12.62 -5.84 11.09
C LYS A 115 -11.74 -6.85 10.38
N SER A 116 -11.31 -6.56 9.16
CA SER A 116 -10.39 -7.38 8.40
C SER A 116 -8.99 -7.39 9.02
N ILE A 117 -8.47 -6.23 9.46
CA ILE A 117 -7.19 -6.16 10.18
C ILE A 117 -7.27 -6.99 11.48
N LYS A 118 -8.36 -6.81 12.26
CA LYS A 118 -8.59 -7.60 13.48
C LYS A 118 -8.58 -9.10 13.19
N TYR A 119 -9.34 -9.55 12.19
CA TYR A 119 -9.39 -10.96 11.80
C TYR A 119 -8.03 -11.51 11.41
N ASN A 120 -7.28 -10.80 10.56
CA ASN A 120 -5.96 -11.25 10.12
C ASN A 120 -4.95 -11.27 11.29
N ALA A 121 -5.00 -10.31 12.19
CA ALA A 121 -4.19 -10.29 13.41
C ALA A 121 -4.50 -11.52 14.27
N MET A 122 -5.77 -11.80 14.57
CA MET A 122 -6.18 -12.96 15.38
C MET A 122 -5.85 -14.31 14.73
N MET A 123 -5.75 -14.37 13.39
CA MET A 123 -5.33 -15.57 12.68
C MET A 123 -3.80 -15.74 12.64
N THR A 124 -3.05 -14.75 13.09
CA THR A 124 -1.58 -14.79 13.16
C THR A 124 -1.13 -15.10 14.57
N THR A 125 -0.20 -16.03 14.71
CA THR A 125 0.40 -16.42 16.00
C THR A 125 1.91 -16.32 15.95
N LEU A 126 2.52 -16.07 17.09
CA LEU A 126 3.95 -16.26 17.33
C LEU A 126 4.11 -17.01 18.65
N ASN A 127 4.82 -18.12 18.64
CA ASN A 127 4.96 -19.00 19.83
C ASN A 127 3.60 -19.37 20.47
N ASN A 128 2.59 -19.71 19.65
CA ASN A 128 1.20 -20.01 20.01
C ASN A 128 0.39 -18.86 20.65
N VAL A 129 0.97 -17.66 20.80
CA VAL A 129 0.27 -16.46 21.25
C VAL A 129 -0.29 -15.70 20.06
N ARG A 130 -1.56 -15.32 20.11
CA ARG A 130 -2.26 -14.64 19.04
C ARG A 130 -1.97 -13.13 19.05
N PHE A 131 -1.91 -12.58 17.86
CA PHE A 131 -2.03 -11.12 17.70
C PHE A 131 -3.51 -10.72 17.76
N ASN A 132 -3.76 -9.48 18.13
CA ASN A 132 -5.08 -8.88 18.10
C ASN A 132 -5.02 -7.45 17.61
N PHE A 133 -6.17 -6.85 17.32
CA PHE A 133 -6.26 -5.47 16.87
C PHE A 133 -7.52 -4.81 17.42
N HIS A 134 -7.33 -3.66 18.07
CA HIS A 134 -8.40 -2.87 18.65
C HIS A 134 -8.33 -1.44 18.14
N SER A 135 -9.40 -0.99 17.50
CA SER A 135 -9.54 0.41 17.11
C SER A 135 -11.00 0.84 17.18
N SER A 136 -11.24 2.09 17.58
CA SER A 136 -12.59 2.64 17.53
C SER A 136 -13.01 2.87 16.07
N LEU A 137 -14.23 2.46 15.72
CA LEU A 137 -14.75 2.60 14.35
C LEU A 137 -14.81 4.07 13.91
N GLY A 138 -15.15 4.99 14.82
CA GLY A 138 -15.17 6.43 14.53
C GLY A 138 -13.79 6.97 14.16
N ARG A 139 -12.72 6.56 14.89
CA ARG A 139 -11.35 6.95 14.58
C ARG A 139 -10.92 6.41 13.20
N ALA A 140 -11.25 5.15 12.92
CA ALA A 140 -10.94 4.55 11.62
C ALA A 140 -11.66 5.27 10.49
N TRP A 141 -12.97 5.54 10.65
CA TRP A 141 -13.76 6.28 9.67
C TRP A 141 -13.19 7.69 9.41
N TRP A 142 -12.83 8.39 10.48
CA TRP A 142 -12.22 9.72 10.36
C TRP A 142 -10.90 9.68 9.59
N VAL A 143 -10.01 8.74 9.93
CA VAL A 143 -8.67 8.65 9.31
C VAL A 143 -8.76 8.22 7.84
N MET A 144 -9.68 7.29 7.51
CA MET A 144 -9.74 6.72 6.16
C MET A 144 -10.60 7.53 5.19
N MET A 145 -11.63 8.21 5.69
CA MET A 145 -12.60 8.96 4.87
C MET A 145 -12.67 10.43 5.25
N GLY A 146 -12.99 10.76 6.48
CA GLY A 146 -13.25 12.13 6.90
C GLY A 146 -12.06 13.05 6.67
N LEU A 147 -10.89 12.67 7.17
CA LEU A 147 -9.69 13.48 7.07
C LEU A 147 -9.24 13.68 5.61
N PRO A 148 -9.10 12.66 4.74
CA PRO A 148 -8.79 12.87 3.34
C PRO A 148 -9.79 13.77 2.63
N ILE A 149 -11.09 13.56 2.80
CA ILE A 149 -12.14 14.36 2.16
C ILE A 149 -11.99 15.83 2.56
N VAL A 150 -11.86 16.15 3.85
CA VAL A 150 -11.69 17.53 4.32
C VAL A 150 -10.43 18.16 3.73
N LEU A 151 -9.30 17.45 3.72
CA LEU A 151 -8.04 17.97 3.19
C LEU A 151 -8.09 18.20 1.66
N TYR A 152 -8.73 17.32 0.89
CA TYR A 152 -8.92 17.53 -0.55
C TYR A 152 -9.91 18.65 -0.85
N ILE A 153 -10.96 18.84 -0.06
CA ILE A 153 -11.86 20.01 -0.17
C ILE A 153 -11.07 21.30 0.08
N LEU A 154 -10.23 21.34 1.12
CA LEU A 154 -9.39 22.51 1.39
C LEU A 154 -8.42 22.80 0.23
N LEU A 155 -7.82 21.76 -0.36
CA LEU A 155 -6.97 21.91 -1.54
C LEU A 155 -7.76 22.45 -2.73
N ALA A 156 -8.98 21.95 -2.98
CA ALA A 156 -9.85 22.43 -4.04
C ALA A 156 -10.23 23.90 -3.85
N ILE A 157 -10.53 24.33 -2.62
CA ILE A 157 -10.83 25.75 -2.29
C ILE A 157 -9.64 26.66 -2.65
N VAL A 158 -8.40 26.18 -2.53
CA VAL A 158 -7.21 26.95 -2.93
C VAL A 158 -7.04 27.00 -4.45
N ILE A 159 -7.34 25.90 -5.15
CA ILE A 159 -7.11 25.78 -6.59
C ILE A 159 -8.22 26.48 -7.43
N LEU A 160 -9.48 26.33 -7.03
CA LEU A 160 -10.63 26.84 -7.79
C LEU A 160 -10.57 28.34 -8.11
N PRO A 161 -10.21 29.25 -7.18
CA PRO A 161 -10.05 30.67 -7.50
C PRO A 161 -8.98 30.92 -8.54
N ILE A 162 -7.85 30.18 -8.48
CA ILE A 162 -6.74 30.35 -9.44
C ILE A 162 -7.17 29.91 -10.84
N MET A 163 -7.96 28.83 -10.93
CA MET A 163 -8.49 28.36 -12.22
C MET A 163 -9.50 29.34 -12.82
N ASN A 164 -10.30 30.03 -11.99
CA ASN A 164 -11.34 30.94 -12.40
C ASN A 164 -10.85 32.40 -12.65
N ILE A 165 -9.54 32.69 -12.45
CA ILE A 165 -9.00 33.98 -12.89
C ILE A 165 -9.22 34.06 -14.40
N PRO A 166 -10.04 35.04 -14.90
CA PRO A 166 -10.29 35.18 -16.33
C PRO A 166 -8.93 35.32 -17.04
N GLY A 167 -8.64 34.40 -17.96
CA GLY A 167 -7.64 34.68 -18.96
C GLY A 167 -8.26 35.79 -19.81
N GLU A 168 -7.91 37.06 -19.58
CA GLU A 168 -8.23 38.10 -20.55
C GLU A 168 -7.68 37.62 -21.90
N ASP A 169 -8.44 37.79 -22.95
CA ASP A 169 -8.10 37.39 -24.33
C ASP A 169 -6.75 37.97 -24.81
N SER A 170 -6.11 38.80 -23.98
CA SER A 170 -4.80 39.44 -24.19
C SER A 170 -3.59 38.65 -23.63
N TYR A 171 -3.79 37.62 -22.82
CA TYR A 171 -2.64 36.85 -22.31
C TYR A 171 -2.22 35.76 -23.31
N GLY A 172 -1.03 35.93 -23.89
CA GLY A 172 -0.44 34.94 -24.79
C GLY A 172 -0.26 33.57 -24.14
N ILE A 173 0.02 32.56 -24.96
CA ILE A 173 0.23 31.16 -24.57
C ILE A 173 1.12 31.01 -23.31
N GLY A 174 2.09 31.92 -23.11
CA GLY A 174 2.96 31.95 -21.93
C GLY A 174 2.22 32.09 -20.59
N ALA A 175 1.16 32.90 -20.54
CA ALA A 175 0.36 33.09 -19.32
C ALA A 175 -0.43 31.82 -18.97
N ILE A 176 -0.96 31.12 -19.98
CA ILE A 176 -1.65 29.85 -19.81
C ILE A 176 -0.71 28.80 -19.26
N ILE A 177 0.49 28.70 -19.82
CA ILE A 177 1.53 27.75 -19.35
C ILE A 177 1.94 28.07 -17.91
N THR A 178 2.15 29.34 -17.57
CA THR A 178 2.53 29.76 -16.21
C THR A 178 1.43 29.42 -15.21
N LYS A 179 0.17 29.69 -15.54
CA LYS A 179 -0.99 29.33 -14.71
C LYS A 179 -1.10 27.82 -14.52
N ALA A 180 -0.96 27.04 -15.59
CA ALA A 180 -0.97 25.57 -15.51
C ALA A 180 0.18 25.04 -14.64
N ALA A 181 1.38 25.58 -14.79
CA ALA A 181 2.54 25.21 -13.98
C ALA A 181 2.34 25.53 -12.48
N LEU A 182 1.75 26.70 -12.18
CA LEU A 182 1.42 27.09 -10.81
C LEU A 182 0.40 26.14 -10.18
N VAL A 183 -0.71 25.87 -10.88
CA VAL A 183 -1.74 24.93 -10.43
C VAL A 183 -1.15 23.53 -10.22
N PHE A 184 -0.33 23.07 -11.16
CA PHE A 184 0.37 21.79 -11.04
C PHE A 184 1.29 21.73 -9.80
N ALA A 185 2.06 22.79 -9.54
CA ALA A 185 2.94 22.86 -8.36
C ALA A 185 2.12 22.83 -7.06
N ILE A 186 0.99 23.54 -6.99
CA ILE A 186 0.08 23.55 -5.83
C ILE A 186 -0.52 22.16 -5.62
N ILE A 187 -0.96 21.49 -6.68
CA ILE A 187 -1.49 20.11 -6.60
C ILE A 187 -0.42 19.16 -6.09
N LEU A 188 0.77 19.22 -6.64
CA LEU A 188 1.88 18.33 -6.28
C LEU A 188 2.27 18.46 -4.80
N VAL A 189 2.43 19.70 -4.33
CA VAL A 189 2.74 19.98 -2.93
C VAL A 189 1.55 19.63 -2.03
N GLY A 190 0.33 20.02 -2.41
CA GLY A 190 -0.89 19.73 -1.65
C GLY A 190 -1.14 18.23 -1.48
N VAL A 191 -1.04 17.46 -2.56
CA VAL A 191 -1.19 16.00 -2.51
C VAL A 191 -0.09 15.37 -1.65
N GLY A 192 1.16 15.82 -1.75
CA GLY A 192 2.26 15.34 -0.91
C GLY A 192 2.04 15.61 0.57
N VAL A 193 1.53 16.80 0.93
CA VAL A 193 1.19 17.15 2.33
C VAL A 193 0.01 16.31 2.82
N ILE A 194 -1.05 16.20 2.03
CA ILE A 194 -2.25 15.41 2.36
C ILE A 194 -1.86 13.95 2.57
N ALA A 195 -1.12 13.36 1.64
CA ALA A 195 -0.62 11.99 1.76
C ALA A 195 0.19 11.80 3.06
N GLY A 196 1.10 12.72 3.38
CA GLY A 196 1.90 12.66 4.61
C GLY A 196 1.06 12.70 5.88
N ILE A 197 0.03 13.54 5.95
CA ILE A 197 -0.89 13.63 7.08
C ILE A 197 -1.73 12.35 7.20
N VAL A 198 -2.31 11.90 6.11
CA VAL A 198 -3.18 10.71 6.08
C VAL A 198 -2.38 9.46 6.45
N TYR A 199 -1.19 9.27 5.87
CA TYR A 199 -0.32 8.15 6.23
C TYR A 199 0.13 8.20 7.70
N ALA A 200 0.48 9.36 8.23
CA ALA A 200 0.85 9.48 9.64
C ALA A 200 -0.29 9.03 10.56
N LYS A 201 -1.54 9.44 10.27
CA LYS A 201 -2.71 9.03 11.04
C LYS A 201 -3.06 7.56 10.84
N TRP A 202 -2.89 7.03 9.63
CA TRP A 202 -3.10 5.63 9.30
C TRP A 202 -2.12 4.71 10.05
N ILE A 203 -0.81 4.98 9.98
CA ILE A 203 0.21 4.18 10.68
C ILE A 203 0.09 4.30 12.20
N SER A 204 -0.34 5.46 12.73
CA SER A 204 -0.67 5.62 14.15
C SER A 204 -1.86 4.74 14.56
N LEU A 205 -2.93 4.72 13.74
CA LEU A 205 -4.11 3.87 13.99
C LEU A 205 -3.75 2.39 13.99
N VAL A 206 -2.95 1.94 13.01
CA VAL A 206 -2.52 0.54 12.89
C VAL A 206 -1.56 0.17 14.03
N GLY A 207 -0.57 1.02 14.33
CA GLY A 207 0.43 0.73 15.35
C GLY A 207 -0.14 0.72 16.76
N GLU A 208 -0.98 1.70 17.13
CA GLU A 208 -1.60 1.77 18.46
C GLU A 208 -2.72 0.73 18.66
N GLY A 209 -3.35 0.31 17.54
CA GLY A 209 -4.40 -0.71 17.57
C GLY A 209 -3.87 -2.14 17.74
N GLY A 210 -2.60 -2.38 17.45
CA GLY A 210 -1.99 -3.71 17.52
C GLY A 210 -1.83 -4.21 18.96
N GLN A 211 -1.96 -5.52 19.15
CA GLN A 211 -1.76 -6.21 20.42
C GLN A 211 -1.13 -7.57 20.18
N PHE A 212 -0.22 -8.01 21.05
CA PHE A 212 0.36 -9.33 21.08
C PHE A 212 0.14 -9.96 22.47
N GLY A 213 -0.67 -11.01 22.53
CA GLY A 213 -1.15 -11.54 23.80
C GLY A 213 -1.79 -10.44 24.65
N VAL A 214 -1.29 -10.22 25.86
CA VAL A 214 -1.76 -9.16 26.77
C VAL A 214 -1.07 -7.81 26.54
N HIS A 215 -0.03 -7.75 25.71
CA HIS A 215 0.80 -6.57 25.50
C HIS A 215 0.32 -5.73 24.31
N ARG A 216 0.17 -4.42 24.49
CA ARG A 216 -0.21 -3.49 23.44
C ARG A 216 1.02 -2.88 22.76
N PHE A 217 0.90 -2.70 21.47
CA PHE A 217 1.85 -1.89 20.71
C PHE A 217 1.60 -0.40 20.97
N SER A 218 2.66 0.38 20.91
CA SER A 218 2.59 1.84 20.87
C SER A 218 3.52 2.37 19.79
N VAL A 219 3.14 3.48 19.17
CA VAL A 219 3.92 4.09 18.08
C VAL A 219 3.96 5.61 18.23
N ALA A 220 5.16 6.19 18.18
CA ALA A 220 5.38 7.64 18.23
C ALA A 220 5.56 8.22 16.81
N VAL A 221 4.47 8.38 16.05
CA VAL A 221 4.52 8.86 14.67
C VAL A 221 4.71 10.37 14.60
N SER A 222 5.76 10.83 13.92
CA SER A 222 5.94 12.24 13.58
C SER A 222 5.26 12.59 12.25
N VAL A 223 4.19 13.38 12.31
CA VAL A 223 3.48 13.88 11.12
C VAL A 223 4.42 14.67 10.20
N LYS A 224 5.31 15.48 10.78
CA LYS A 224 6.30 16.27 10.00
C LYS A 224 7.23 15.39 9.18
N GLN A 225 7.69 14.26 9.76
CA GLN A 225 8.55 13.32 9.06
C GLN A 225 7.80 12.61 7.92
N CYS A 226 6.56 12.21 8.13
CA CYS A 226 5.73 11.61 7.08
C CYS A 226 5.48 12.60 5.93
N ILE A 227 5.16 13.86 6.23
CA ILE A 227 5.01 14.91 5.21
C ILE A 227 6.32 15.09 4.43
N LYS A 228 7.46 15.18 5.12
CA LYS A 228 8.77 15.31 4.47
C LYS A 228 9.03 14.16 3.50
N VAL A 229 8.78 12.92 3.92
CA VAL A 229 8.97 11.73 3.07
C VAL A 229 8.04 11.79 1.84
N CYS A 230 6.77 12.11 2.02
CA CYS A 230 5.82 12.21 0.91
C CYS A 230 6.15 13.35 -0.05
N LEU A 231 6.56 14.52 0.44
CA LEU A 231 6.98 15.64 -0.41
C LEU A 231 8.25 15.33 -1.21
N LEU A 232 9.25 14.70 -0.58
CA LEU A 232 10.45 14.26 -1.29
C LEU A 232 10.15 13.20 -2.36
N SER A 233 9.21 12.29 -2.06
CA SER A 233 8.70 11.31 -3.03
C SER A 233 8.07 12.01 -4.24
N MET A 234 7.22 13.02 -4.03
CA MET A 234 6.64 13.83 -5.10
C MET A 234 7.70 14.60 -5.89
N LEU A 235 8.73 15.13 -5.21
CA LEU A 235 9.82 15.84 -5.87
C LEU A 235 10.65 14.95 -6.80
N ILE A 236 10.78 13.65 -6.49
CA ILE A 236 11.46 12.68 -7.37
C ILE A 236 10.76 12.55 -8.73
N ILE A 237 9.43 12.71 -8.79
CA ILE A 237 8.66 12.58 -10.04
C ILE A 237 8.93 13.78 -10.98
N VAL A 238 9.17 14.98 -10.44
CA VAL A 238 9.24 16.23 -11.20
C VAL A 238 10.23 16.19 -12.38
N PRO A 239 11.49 15.78 -12.23
CA PRO A 239 12.44 15.76 -13.36
C PRO A 239 11.99 14.80 -14.47
N PHE A 240 11.37 13.69 -14.14
CA PHE A 240 10.84 12.75 -15.13
C PHE A 240 9.67 13.35 -15.91
N LEU A 241 8.73 14.01 -15.20
CA LEU A 241 7.62 14.69 -15.86
C LEU A 241 8.09 15.83 -16.74
N ALA A 242 9.14 16.58 -16.34
CA ALA A 242 9.73 17.62 -17.15
C ALA A 242 10.31 17.08 -18.46
N VAL A 243 11.04 15.94 -18.39
CA VAL A 243 11.59 15.28 -19.58
C VAL A 243 10.48 14.70 -20.44
N ILE A 244 9.46 14.10 -19.86
CA ILE A 244 8.29 13.58 -20.60
C ILE A 244 7.55 14.73 -21.29
N ALA A 245 7.31 15.84 -20.59
CA ALA A 245 6.66 17.01 -21.17
C ALA A 245 7.47 17.59 -22.34
N TRP A 246 8.79 17.65 -22.20
CA TRP A 246 9.70 18.07 -23.28
C TRP A 246 9.63 17.13 -24.48
N LEU A 247 9.71 15.82 -24.26
CA LEU A 247 9.59 14.83 -25.33
C LEU A 247 8.22 14.87 -26.02
N PHE A 248 7.15 15.14 -25.27
CA PHE A 248 5.79 15.19 -25.79
C PHE A 248 5.42 16.52 -26.47
N SER A 249 6.25 17.55 -26.34
CA SER A 249 5.93 18.91 -26.82
C SER A 249 5.64 18.98 -28.31
N ASP A 250 6.40 18.23 -29.14
CA ASP A 250 6.22 18.21 -30.61
C ASP A 250 4.92 17.50 -31.00
N ILE A 251 4.61 16.39 -30.33
CA ILE A 251 3.37 15.64 -30.57
C ILE A 251 2.17 16.48 -30.15
N PHE A 252 2.25 17.11 -28.98
CA PHE A 252 1.20 17.97 -28.45
C PHE A 252 0.96 19.17 -29.37
N GLY A 253 2.03 19.81 -29.86
CA GLY A 253 1.94 20.91 -30.83
C GLY A 253 1.27 20.49 -32.13
N ALA A 254 1.61 19.33 -32.66
CA ALA A 254 0.98 18.81 -33.89
C ALA A 254 -0.52 18.51 -33.69
N ILE A 255 -0.88 17.88 -32.57
CA ILE A 255 -2.28 17.62 -32.21
C ILE A 255 -3.07 18.91 -32.04
N MET A 256 -2.51 19.91 -31.35
CA MET A 256 -3.15 21.20 -31.11
C MET A 256 -3.40 21.97 -32.43
N LEU A 257 -2.42 22.02 -33.31
CA LEU A 257 -2.55 22.62 -34.64
C LEU A 257 -3.60 21.90 -35.50
N ALA A 258 -3.61 20.60 -35.51
CA ALA A 258 -4.60 19.80 -36.24
C ALA A 258 -6.02 20.06 -35.72
N ASN A 259 -6.18 20.13 -34.40
CA ASN A 259 -7.49 20.41 -33.77
C ASN A 259 -7.97 21.82 -34.07
N MET A 260 -7.11 22.84 -33.95
CA MET A 260 -7.45 24.23 -34.26
C MET A 260 -7.79 24.45 -35.75
N SER A 261 -7.17 23.67 -36.66
CA SER A 261 -7.44 23.74 -38.08
C SER A 261 -8.63 22.89 -38.55
N GLY A 262 -9.32 22.20 -37.64
CA GLY A 262 -10.41 21.30 -37.98
C GLY A 262 -9.99 20.07 -38.80
N ARG A 263 -8.68 19.79 -38.88
CA ARG A 263 -8.09 18.66 -39.65
C ARG A 263 -7.84 17.42 -38.84
N MET A 264 -8.29 17.38 -37.58
CA MET A 264 -8.10 16.22 -36.75
C MET A 264 -8.94 15.05 -37.27
N SER A 265 -8.26 13.98 -37.67
CA SER A 265 -8.89 12.72 -38.11
C SER A 265 -8.22 11.56 -37.38
N ASP A 266 -8.92 10.42 -37.31
CA ASP A 266 -8.36 9.19 -36.70
C ASP A 266 -7.13 8.70 -37.47
N GLU A 267 -7.09 8.93 -38.79
CA GLU A 267 -5.92 8.62 -39.62
C GLU A 267 -4.71 9.48 -39.23
N LEU A 268 -4.90 10.79 -39.07
CA LEU A 268 -3.81 11.69 -38.65
C LEU A 268 -3.29 11.32 -37.27
N LEU A 269 -4.18 11.00 -36.34
CA LEU A 269 -3.81 10.57 -34.99
C LEU A 269 -3.00 9.27 -35.04
N SER A 270 -3.44 8.28 -35.82
CA SER A 270 -2.73 7.00 -35.96
C SER A 270 -1.34 7.19 -36.59
N MET A 271 -1.21 8.06 -37.60
CA MET A 271 0.09 8.41 -38.21
C MET A 271 1.03 9.09 -37.22
N LEU A 272 0.52 10.03 -36.40
CA LEU A 272 1.32 10.71 -35.36
C LEU A 272 1.82 9.70 -34.31
N ILE A 273 0.98 8.77 -33.87
CA ILE A 273 1.36 7.74 -32.91
C ILE A 273 2.43 6.81 -33.50
N LEU A 274 2.26 6.37 -34.75
CA LEU A 274 3.23 5.49 -35.42
C LEU A 274 4.59 6.20 -35.62
N ASN A 275 4.60 7.43 -36.10
CA ASN A 275 5.81 8.20 -36.37
C ASN A 275 6.59 8.51 -35.07
N HIS A 276 5.91 8.64 -33.94
CA HIS A 276 6.54 8.93 -32.64
C HIS A 276 6.55 7.74 -31.68
N SER A 277 6.32 6.51 -32.19
CA SER A 277 6.19 5.29 -31.36
C SER A 277 7.40 5.05 -30.44
N GLY A 278 8.63 5.29 -30.94
CA GLY A 278 9.85 5.19 -30.14
C GLY A 278 9.90 6.22 -29.00
N GLN A 279 9.49 7.47 -29.27
CA GLN A 279 9.43 8.55 -28.29
C GLN A 279 8.36 8.26 -27.23
N ILE A 280 7.21 7.77 -27.63
CA ILE A 280 6.14 7.32 -26.73
C ILE A 280 6.63 6.18 -25.84
N ALA A 281 7.34 5.18 -26.38
CA ALA A 281 7.91 4.10 -25.61
C ALA A 281 8.91 4.59 -24.54
N VAL A 282 9.77 5.56 -24.88
CA VAL A 282 10.68 6.21 -23.90
C VAL A 282 9.90 6.94 -22.82
N CYS A 283 8.82 7.66 -23.16
CA CYS A 283 7.96 8.32 -22.17
C CYS A 283 7.33 7.32 -21.19
N TYR A 284 6.86 6.16 -21.67
CA TYR A 284 6.36 5.10 -20.79
C TYR A 284 7.44 4.57 -19.85
N LEU A 285 8.65 4.32 -20.35
CA LEU A 285 9.77 3.87 -19.51
C LEU A 285 10.13 4.89 -18.43
N LEU A 286 10.18 6.17 -18.78
CA LEU A 286 10.41 7.27 -17.83
C LEU A 286 9.29 7.36 -16.78
N TYR A 287 8.04 7.21 -17.20
CA TYR A 287 6.88 7.20 -16.30
C TYR A 287 6.95 6.04 -15.29
N PHE A 288 7.24 4.82 -15.76
CA PHE A 288 7.42 3.68 -14.87
C PHE A 288 8.61 3.86 -13.92
N ALA A 289 9.73 4.40 -14.40
CA ALA A 289 10.88 4.70 -13.56
C ALA A 289 10.53 5.76 -12.49
N ALA A 290 9.82 6.81 -12.85
CA ALA A 290 9.35 7.84 -11.93
C ALA A 290 8.46 7.27 -10.81
N ILE A 291 7.47 6.45 -11.16
CA ILE A 291 6.58 5.80 -10.20
C ILE A 291 7.38 4.85 -9.30
N LEU A 292 8.23 4.01 -9.86
CA LEU A 292 9.02 3.04 -9.11
C LEU A 292 9.95 3.72 -8.09
N LEU A 293 10.64 4.77 -8.50
CA LEU A 293 11.55 5.50 -7.61
C LEU A 293 10.78 6.30 -6.54
N SER A 294 9.72 6.98 -6.92
CA SER A 294 8.89 7.77 -5.99
C SER A 294 8.20 6.90 -4.95
N THR A 295 7.50 5.84 -5.41
CA THR A 295 6.80 4.92 -4.50
C THR A 295 7.79 4.15 -3.64
N GLY A 296 8.95 3.75 -4.19
CA GLY A 296 10.02 3.10 -3.44
C GLY A 296 10.58 3.98 -2.32
N TYR A 297 10.81 5.27 -2.60
CA TYR A 297 11.27 6.23 -1.59
C TYR A 297 10.22 6.43 -0.48
N MET A 298 8.96 6.62 -0.88
CA MET A 298 7.85 6.79 0.05
C MET A 298 7.67 5.56 0.94
N TRP A 299 7.64 4.37 0.35
CA TRP A 299 7.45 3.12 1.08
C TRP A 299 8.60 2.87 2.08
N MET A 300 9.85 3.02 1.64
CA MET A 300 11.04 2.88 2.49
C MET A 300 11.02 3.87 3.66
N GLY A 301 10.77 5.15 3.36
CA GLY A 301 10.79 6.21 4.36
C GLY A 301 9.70 6.03 5.42
N LEU A 302 8.48 5.72 5.01
CA LEU A 302 7.35 5.49 5.91
C LEU A 302 7.52 4.19 6.73
N ARG A 303 7.99 3.10 6.09
CA ARG A 303 8.26 1.85 6.79
C ARG A 303 9.35 1.99 7.84
N ASN A 304 10.49 2.58 7.48
CA ASN A 304 11.58 2.81 8.43
C ASN A 304 11.11 3.72 9.57
N HIS A 305 10.34 4.78 9.27
CA HIS A 305 9.79 5.66 10.30
C HIS A 305 8.83 4.92 11.23
N PHE A 306 7.92 4.11 10.70
CA PHE A 306 6.98 3.30 11.48
C PHE A 306 7.70 2.32 12.39
N MET A 307 8.57 1.47 11.82
CA MET A 307 9.26 0.40 12.57
C MET A 307 10.19 0.96 13.64
N ASN A 308 10.93 2.04 13.36
CA ASN A 308 11.86 2.65 14.31
C ASN A 308 11.16 3.38 15.49
N ASN A 309 9.86 3.63 15.37
CA ASN A 309 9.05 4.26 16.43
C ASN A 309 8.01 3.30 17.04
N LEU A 310 7.98 2.04 16.57
CA LEU A 310 7.10 1.01 17.11
C LEU A 310 7.72 0.38 18.35
N THR A 311 6.94 0.26 19.40
CA THR A 311 7.35 -0.37 20.67
C THR A 311 6.25 -1.31 21.17
N LEU A 312 6.64 -2.31 21.96
CA LEU A 312 5.75 -3.26 22.60
C LEU A 312 6.03 -3.29 24.11
N ALA A 313 5.05 -3.66 24.92
CA ALA A 313 5.16 -3.79 26.37
C ALA A 313 5.76 -2.54 27.05
N ASN A 314 5.12 -1.37 26.83
CA ASN A 314 5.53 -0.07 27.39
C ASN A 314 7.00 0.31 27.08
N GLY A 315 7.50 -0.09 25.91
CA GLY A 315 8.84 0.26 25.46
C GLY A 315 9.94 -0.75 25.86
N GLY A 316 9.59 -1.86 26.47
CA GLY A 316 10.53 -2.96 26.78
C GLY A 316 11.10 -3.59 25.52
N ILE A 317 10.31 -3.65 24.45
CA ILE A 317 10.71 -4.14 23.13
C ILE A 317 10.59 -3.01 22.11
N ARG A 318 11.63 -2.84 21.29
CA ARG A 318 11.72 -1.82 20.25
C ARG A 318 12.01 -2.46 18.92
N PHE A 319 11.29 -2.03 17.90
CA PHE A 319 11.50 -2.48 16.54
C PHE A 319 12.40 -1.52 15.78
N HIS A 320 13.18 -2.07 14.85
CA HIS A 320 14.08 -1.29 14.01
C HIS A 320 14.02 -1.78 12.56
N SER A 321 14.14 -0.84 11.62
CA SER A 321 14.25 -1.12 10.19
C SER A 321 15.30 -0.19 9.58
N GLY A 322 16.22 -0.77 8.82
CA GLY A 322 17.34 -0.07 8.18
C GLY A 322 17.38 -0.28 6.66
N ILE A 323 16.23 -0.27 5.98
CA ILE A 323 16.19 -0.45 4.53
C ILE A 323 16.79 0.78 3.84
N ALA A 324 17.83 0.55 3.04
CA ALA A 324 18.44 1.57 2.18
C ALA A 324 17.63 1.71 0.87
N PHE A 325 17.47 2.95 0.39
CA PHE A 325 16.71 3.26 -0.82
C PHE A 325 17.22 2.53 -2.06
N HIS A 326 18.52 2.61 -2.34
CA HIS A 326 19.11 1.95 -3.49
C HIS A 326 18.96 0.43 -3.47
N ALA A 327 19.06 -0.19 -2.29
CA ALA A 327 18.87 -1.63 -2.13
C ALA A 327 17.43 -2.06 -2.39
N LEU A 328 16.44 -1.28 -1.91
CA LEU A 328 15.03 -1.52 -2.18
C LEU A 328 14.71 -1.39 -3.68
N VAL A 329 15.17 -0.30 -4.31
CA VAL A 329 14.96 -0.08 -5.74
C VAL A 329 15.58 -1.21 -6.56
N ALA A 330 16.80 -1.64 -6.23
CA ALA A 330 17.44 -2.77 -6.91
C ALA A 330 16.62 -4.06 -6.81
N GLN A 331 15.99 -4.35 -5.65
CA GLN A 331 15.08 -5.50 -5.51
C GLN A 331 13.83 -5.34 -6.38
N TRP A 332 13.21 -4.16 -6.39
CA TRP A 332 11.99 -3.93 -7.17
C TRP A 332 12.25 -3.97 -8.68
N VAL A 333 13.35 -3.37 -9.14
CA VAL A 333 13.77 -3.46 -10.55
C VAL A 333 14.03 -4.91 -10.93
N LEU A 334 14.74 -5.67 -10.11
CA LEU A 334 15.01 -7.08 -10.37
C LEU A 334 13.70 -7.90 -10.46
N ILE A 335 12.79 -7.69 -9.52
CA ILE A 335 11.47 -8.33 -9.53
C ILE A 335 10.72 -7.99 -10.82
N ALA A 336 10.65 -6.72 -11.18
CA ALA A 336 9.95 -6.24 -12.37
C ALA A 336 10.56 -6.84 -13.65
N VAL A 337 11.88 -6.73 -13.83
CA VAL A 337 12.57 -7.23 -15.04
C VAL A 337 12.44 -8.75 -15.17
N VAL A 338 12.78 -9.50 -14.11
CA VAL A 338 12.74 -10.96 -14.16
C VAL A 338 11.32 -11.47 -14.33
N SER A 339 10.34 -10.85 -13.64
CA SER A 339 8.93 -11.25 -13.80
C SER A 339 8.39 -10.91 -15.20
N SER A 340 8.79 -9.77 -15.79
CA SER A 340 8.37 -9.40 -17.13
C SER A 340 8.94 -10.35 -18.20
N ILE A 341 10.24 -10.67 -18.13
CA ILE A 341 10.89 -11.60 -19.08
C ILE A 341 10.27 -13.01 -18.99
N THR A 342 9.90 -13.43 -17.78
CA THR A 342 9.32 -14.77 -17.54
C THR A 342 7.79 -14.79 -17.57
N LEU A 343 7.13 -13.72 -18.03
CA LEU A 343 5.68 -13.57 -18.05
C LEU A 343 5.03 -13.89 -16.67
N GLY A 344 5.71 -13.48 -15.58
CA GLY A 344 5.25 -13.69 -14.21
C GLY A 344 5.65 -15.03 -13.58
N LEU A 345 6.16 -16.00 -14.34
CA LEU A 345 6.50 -17.32 -13.80
C LEU A 345 7.60 -17.27 -12.71
N ALA A 346 8.55 -16.35 -12.80
CA ALA A 346 9.59 -16.19 -11.80
C ALA A 346 9.18 -15.33 -10.59
N TYR A 347 8.00 -14.71 -10.60
CA TYR A 347 7.54 -13.87 -9.49
C TYR A 347 7.59 -14.57 -8.11
N PRO A 348 7.18 -15.84 -7.94
CA PRO A 348 7.29 -16.54 -6.67
C PRO A 348 8.73 -16.63 -6.16
N LEU A 349 9.70 -16.88 -7.05
CA LEU A 349 11.12 -16.95 -6.71
C LEU A 349 11.64 -15.59 -6.22
N MET A 350 11.29 -14.55 -6.93
CA MET A 350 11.66 -13.17 -6.59
C MET A 350 11.01 -12.71 -5.29
N LYS A 351 9.77 -13.12 -5.01
CA LYS A 351 9.08 -12.84 -3.76
C LYS A 351 9.82 -13.43 -2.55
N MET A 352 10.32 -14.67 -2.64
CA MET A 352 11.10 -15.28 -1.56
C MET A 352 12.41 -14.51 -1.31
N ARG A 353 13.09 -14.07 -2.37
CA ARG A 353 14.27 -13.20 -2.25
C ARG A 353 13.93 -11.87 -1.56
N TYR A 354 12.81 -11.26 -1.95
CA TYR A 354 12.35 -9.99 -1.35
C TYR A 354 12.02 -10.15 0.14
N LEU A 355 11.35 -11.23 0.54
CA LEU A 355 11.04 -11.50 1.95
C LEU A 355 12.32 -11.69 2.78
N ARG A 356 13.34 -12.40 2.26
CA ARG A 356 14.65 -12.47 2.93
C ARG A 356 15.31 -11.10 3.07
N PHE A 357 15.21 -10.26 2.04
CA PHE A 357 15.73 -8.90 2.10
C PHE A 357 15.02 -8.07 3.18
N LEU A 358 13.69 -8.17 3.30
CA LEU A 358 12.94 -7.48 4.34
C LEU A 358 13.30 -7.99 5.74
N ALA A 359 13.37 -9.30 5.94
CA ALA A 359 13.74 -9.92 7.20
C ALA A 359 15.16 -9.49 7.63
N ALA A 360 16.13 -9.56 6.73
CA ALA A 360 17.50 -9.18 6.99
C ALA A 360 17.69 -7.70 7.38
N ASN A 361 16.75 -6.82 6.99
CA ASN A 361 16.79 -5.39 7.32
C ASN A 361 15.82 -5.00 8.44
N THR A 362 15.31 -5.97 9.20
CA THR A 362 14.39 -5.71 10.31
C THR A 362 14.87 -6.47 11.54
N TRP A 363 14.95 -5.79 12.69
CA TRP A 363 15.37 -6.40 13.96
C TRP A 363 14.59 -5.84 15.13
N VAL A 364 14.68 -6.52 16.25
CA VAL A 364 14.02 -6.21 17.51
C VAL A 364 15.05 -6.12 18.60
N ASP A 365 15.05 -5.04 19.37
CA ASP A 365 15.88 -4.85 20.55
C ASP A 365 15.01 -5.04 21.82
N GLY A 366 15.44 -5.89 22.72
CA GLY A 366 14.74 -6.15 23.99
C GLY A 366 14.84 -7.60 24.41
N ASP A 367 14.38 -7.89 25.59
CA ASP A 367 14.34 -9.25 26.14
C ASP A 367 12.97 -9.87 25.84
N LEU A 368 12.93 -10.74 24.82
CA LEU A 368 11.71 -11.44 24.42
C LEU A 368 11.32 -12.53 25.41
N ASP A 369 12.27 -13.06 26.22
CA ASP A 369 12.02 -14.14 27.15
C ASP A 369 11.31 -13.65 28.42
N THR A 370 11.34 -12.33 28.69
CA THR A 370 10.62 -11.72 29.83
C THR A 370 9.16 -11.37 29.51
N LEU A 371 8.72 -11.52 28.26
CA LEU A 371 7.32 -11.33 27.92
C LEU A 371 6.45 -12.44 28.52
N GLU A 372 5.45 -12.04 29.28
CA GLU A 372 4.38 -12.98 29.64
C GLU A 372 3.63 -13.42 28.39
N LEU A 373 3.90 -14.63 27.93
CA LEU A 373 3.28 -15.22 26.75
C LEU A 373 1.90 -15.82 27.09
N THR A 374 1.01 -14.99 27.66
CA THR A 374 -0.38 -15.34 27.89
C THR A 374 -1.24 -14.94 26.69
N ASP A 375 -1.98 -15.91 26.14
CA ASP A 375 -2.93 -15.63 25.06
C ASP A 375 -4.14 -14.89 25.64
N HIS A 376 -4.82 -14.11 24.80
CA HIS A 376 -6.10 -13.51 25.17
C HIS A 376 -7.24 -14.45 24.76
N ASP A 377 -8.30 -14.53 25.58
CA ASP A 377 -9.44 -15.43 25.37
C ASP A 377 -10.43 -14.97 24.29
N GLU A 378 -10.14 -13.86 23.58
CA GLU A 378 -11.02 -13.37 22.53
C GLU A 378 -11.08 -14.34 21.34
N GLN A 379 -12.30 -14.66 20.90
CA GLN A 379 -12.55 -15.42 19.67
C GLN A 379 -12.86 -14.49 18.50
N PRO A 380 -12.60 -14.94 17.25
CA PRO A 380 -12.97 -14.17 16.06
C PRO A 380 -14.47 -13.87 16.02
N GLU A 381 -14.80 -12.63 15.76
CA GLU A 381 -16.20 -12.21 15.65
C GLU A 381 -16.93 -12.98 14.55
N THR A 382 -18.20 -13.38 14.84
CA THR A 382 -19.05 -14.17 13.94
C THR A 382 -20.18 -13.37 13.30
N GLY A 383 -20.31 -12.07 13.64
CA GLY A 383 -21.34 -11.20 13.06
C GLY A 383 -21.22 -11.04 11.53
N PRO A 384 -22.34 -10.71 10.81
CA PRO A 384 -22.36 -10.62 9.34
C PRO A 384 -21.26 -9.69 8.78
N ILE A 385 -21.09 -8.51 9.36
CA ILE A 385 -20.08 -7.53 8.93
C ILE A 385 -18.66 -8.09 9.13
N ALA A 386 -18.42 -8.83 10.22
CA ALA A 386 -17.13 -9.44 10.47
C ALA A 386 -16.83 -10.57 9.46
N VAL A 387 -17.84 -11.36 9.10
CA VAL A 387 -17.69 -12.40 8.05
C VAL A 387 -17.39 -11.77 6.70
N LEU A 388 -18.14 -10.74 6.32
CA LEU A 388 -17.94 -10.01 5.07
C LEU A 388 -16.53 -9.36 4.97
N SER A 389 -15.98 -8.90 6.09
CA SER A 389 -14.68 -8.23 6.12
C SER A 389 -13.48 -9.16 5.95
N ARG A 390 -13.63 -10.48 6.19
CA ARG A 390 -12.51 -11.44 6.18
C ARG A 390 -11.76 -11.51 4.86
N GLY A 391 -12.46 -11.29 3.75
CA GLY A 391 -11.89 -11.34 2.40
C GLY A 391 -11.15 -10.08 1.95
N MET A 392 -11.28 -8.97 2.65
CA MET A 392 -10.64 -7.71 2.26
C MET A 392 -9.12 -7.72 2.41
N MET A 393 -8.57 -8.51 3.31
CA MET A 393 -7.14 -8.72 3.54
C MET A 393 -6.28 -7.48 3.26
N PRO A 394 -6.46 -6.37 3.99
CA PRO A 394 -5.63 -5.20 3.80
C PRO A 394 -4.17 -5.63 3.96
N GLN A 395 -3.35 -5.29 2.98
CA GLN A 395 -1.92 -5.38 3.19
C GLN A 395 -1.60 -4.32 4.25
N ILE A 396 -1.18 -4.75 5.42
CA ILE A 396 -0.61 -3.83 6.39
C ILE A 396 0.66 -3.33 5.72
N PRO A 397 0.72 -2.05 5.30
CA PRO A 397 1.90 -1.52 4.65
C PRO A 397 3.00 -1.67 5.70
N PHE A 398 4.07 -2.36 5.41
CA PHE A 398 5.22 -2.50 6.29
C PHE A 398 5.47 -3.89 6.91
N ILE A 399 4.56 -4.88 6.79
CA ILE A 399 4.79 -6.28 7.21
C ILE A 399 4.80 -7.21 5.99
#